data_f5c259c7bc38dc770108eb199d00dff3
#
_entry.id   f5c259c7bc38dc770108eb199d00dff3
#
_cell.length_a   1.000
_cell.length_b   1.000
_cell.length_c   1.000
_cell.angle_alpha   90.00
_cell.angle_beta   90.00
_cell.angle_gamma   90.00
#
_symmetry.space_group_name_H-M   'P 1'
#
loop_
_entity.id
_entity.type
_entity.pdbx_description
1 polymer ?
#
loop_
_entity_poly.entity_id
_entity_poly.type
_entity_poly.pdbx_seq_one_letter_code
_entity_poly.pdbx_strand_id
1 'polypeptide(L)'
;MLVLDLDETLWHGDDTAQGLSFALRPFLGEFLRQVAEHYDLAVWTSASGEWMQAGLAAVQAETGFDLAGQAFFLWDRSRCSLRRLEDGEYGWHKPARKFRAGWIRARYPRERILALDDVAENYTTGYGHLVRISVWTGQPDDRALEDAARYLVSIADEPDLRALEKRGWSGRTRPEG
;
A
#
# COMPACT_ATOMS: atom_id res chain seq x y z
N MET A 1 -2.05 0.59 -12.13
CA MET A 1 -2.77 0.72 -10.84
C MET A 1 -1.81 0.42 -9.70
N LEU A 2 -1.83 1.23 -8.65
CA LEU A 2 -1.06 1.02 -7.42
C LEU A 2 -2.04 0.72 -6.27
N VAL A 3 -1.90 -0.44 -5.64
CA VAL A 3 -2.70 -0.87 -4.49
C VAL A 3 -1.91 -0.57 -3.22
N LEU A 4 -2.48 0.23 -2.34
CA LEU A 4 -1.84 0.68 -1.11
C LEU A 4 -2.37 -0.14 0.08
N ASP A 5 -1.46 -0.68 0.87
CA ASP A 5 -1.76 -1.05 2.24
C ASP A 5 -1.82 0.20 3.12
N LEU A 6 -2.31 0.07 4.33
CA LEU A 6 -2.58 1.19 5.21
C LEU A 6 -1.75 1.14 6.49
N ASP A 7 -2.07 0.22 7.41
CA ASP A 7 -1.42 0.15 8.72
C ASP A 7 0.05 -0.21 8.58
N GLU A 8 0.92 0.45 9.34
CA GLU A 8 2.38 0.37 9.30
C GLU A 8 3.02 0.68 7.93
N THR A 9 2.18 0.93 6.91
CA THR A 9 2.60 1.35 5.55
C THR A 9 2.43 2.85 5.37
N LEU A 10 1.21 3.38 5.53
CA LEU A 10 0.87 4.80 5.37
C LEU A 10 0.66 5.52 6.69
N TRP A 11 0.25 4.80 7.72
CA TRP A 11 0.03 5.33 9.06
C TRP A 11 0.28 4.28 10.13
N HIS A 12 0.37 4.73 11.37
CA HIS A 12 0.26 3.90 12.56
C HIS A 12 -0.98 4.33 13.34
N GLY A 13 -1.87 3.40 13.63
CA GLY A 13 -3.13 3.68 14.30
C GLY A 13 -3.21 3.03 15.66
N ASP A 14 -3.82 3.74 16.61
CA ASP A 14 -4.10 3.27 17.97
C ASP A 14 -5.60 3.35 18.27
N ASP A 15 -6.11 2.31 18.94
CA ASP A 15 -7.46 2.29 19.53
C ASP A 15 -7.31 2.40 21.05
N THR A 16 -7.63 3.57 21.56
CA THR A 16 -7.48 3.91 22.98
C THR A 16 -8.81 4.22 23.63
N ALA A 17 -8.84 4.34 24.96
CA ALA A 17 -10.05 4.77 25.68
C ALA A 17 -10.57 6.16 25.26
N GLN A 18 -9.73 6.97 24.61
CA GLN A 18 -10.08 8.29 24.07
C GLN A 18 -10.60 8.22 22.63
N GLY A 19 -10.54 7.05 21.98
CA GLY A 19 -10.97 6.82 20.61
C GLY A 19 -9.81 6.43 19.68
N LEU A 20 -10.13 6.40 18.39
CA LEU A 20 -9.15 6.07 17.35
C LEU A 20 -8.23 7.26 17.10
N SER A 21 -6.93 7.00 16.98
CA SER A 21 -5.93 7.98 16.57
C SER A 21 -5.05 7.40 15.48
N PHE A 22 -4.61 8.25 14.54
CA PHE A 22 -3.78 7.85 13.41
C PHE A 22 -2.61 8.83 13.29
N ALA A 23 -1.40 8.33 13.52
CA ALA A 23 -0.19 9.06 13.18
C ALA A 23 0.14 8.79 11.70
N LEU A 24 0.19 9.83 10.88
CA LEU A 24 0.51 9.67 9.46
C LEU A 24 2.02 9.55 9.26
N ARG A 25 2.42 8.63 8.38
CA ARG A 25 3.83 8.47 8.01
C ARG A 25 4.36 9.74 7.36
N PRO A 26 5.60 10.17 7.67
CA PRO A 26 6.20 11.34 7.04
C PRO A 26 6.11 11.29 5.50
N PHE A 27 5.91 12.45 4.87
CA PHE A 27 5.78 12.64 3.41
C PHE A 27 4.54 11.99 2.76
N LEU A 28 3.53 11.53 3.55
CA LEU A 28 2.37 10.84 2.99
C LEU A 28 1.62 11.70 1.95
N GLY A 29 1.38 12.97 2.24
CA GLY A 29 0.64 13.85 1.32
C GLY A 29 1.36 14.06 0.00
N GLU A 30 2.69 14.26 0.04
CA GLU A 30 3.55 14.39 -1.13
C GLU A 30 3.59 13.08 -1.94
N PHE A 31 3.78 11.95 -1.25
CA PHE A 31 3.75 10.62 -1.84
C PHE A 31 2.46 10.38 -2.63
N LEU A 32 1.29 10.60 -2.00
CA LEU A 32 0.00 10.36 -2.65
C LEU A 32 -0.19 11.22 -3.89
N ARG A 33 0.16 12.52 -3.83
CA ARG A 33 0.07 13.41 -5.01
C ARG A 33 0.98 12.95 -6.14
N GLN A 34 2.24 12.63 -5.84
CA GLN A 34 3.21 12.20 -6.86
C GLN A 34 2.80 10.89 -7.54
N VAL A 35 2.41 9.86 -6.76
CA VAL A 35 2.04 8.58 -7.36
C VAL A 35 0.70 8.62 -8.08
N ALA A 36 -0.23 9.49 -7.67
CA ALA A 36 -1.53 9.66 -8.34
C ALA A 36 -1.41 10.28 -9.74
N GLU A 37 -0.32 10.97 -10.06
CA GLU A 37 -0.04 11.48 -11.42
C GLU A 37 0.27 10.33 -12.40
N HIS A 38 0.73 9.17 -11.90
CA HIS A 38 1.21 8.06 -12.72
C HIS A 38 0.37 6.77 -12.58
N TYR A 39 -0.38 6.65 -11.48
CA TYR A 39 -1.14 5.45 -11.14
C TYR A 39 -2.55 5.79 -10.69
N ASP A 40 -3.54 5.06 -11.20
CA ASP A 40 -4.81 4.97 -10.48
C ASP A 40 -4.57 4.25 -9.15
N LEU A 41 -5.01 4.86 -8.04
CA LEU A 41 -4.83 4.32 -6.70
C LEU A 41 -5.94 3.36 -6.31
N ALA A 42 -5.64 2.40 -5.48
CA ALA A 42 -6.59 1.52 -4.82
C ALA A 42 -6.10 1.19 -3.41
N VAL A 43 -6.98 0.77 -2.54
CA VAL A 43 -6.65 0.43 -1.15
C VAL A 43 -6.99 -1.04 -0.89
N TRP A 44 -6.09 -1.73 -0.19
CA TRP A 44 -6.37 -3.07 0.33
C TRP A 44 -5.68 -3.27 1.68
N THR A 45 -6.46 -3.23 2.75
CA THR A 45 -5.98 -3.45 4.12
C THR A 45 -6.51 -4.76 4.74
N SER A 46 -5.81 -5.27 5.75
CA SER A 46 -6.29 -6.34 6.63
C SER A 46 -7.07 -5.82 7.84
N ALA A 47 -7.24 -4.51 7.99
CA ALA A 47 -8.07 -3.89 9.01
C ALA A 47 -9.57 -3.99 8.69
N SER A 48 -10.42 -3.63 9.66
CA SER A 48 -11.87 -3.53 9.45
C SER A 48 -12.22 -2.35 8.56
N GLY A 49 -13.44 -2.37 7.98
CA GLY A 49 -13.93 -1.25 7.16
C GLY A 49 -14.06 0.04 7.97
N GLU A 50 -14.49 -0.03 9.24
CA GLU A 50 -14.60 1.13 10.13
C GLU A 50 -13.24 1.77 10.41
N TRP A 51 -12.23 0.95 10.74
CA TRP A 51 -10.85 1.39 10.93
C TRP A 51 -10.29 2.06 9.67
N MET A 52 -10.45 1.40 8.53
CA MET A 52 -10.02 1.95 7.24
C MET A 52 -10.65 3.31 6.96
N GLN A 53 -11.95 3.46 7.15
CA GLN A 53 -12.65 4.73 6.89
C GLN A 53 -12.18 5.84 7.84
N ALA A 54 -11.96 5.54 9.12
CA ALA A 54 -11.45 6.51 10.09
C ALA A 54 -10.02 6.98 9.72
N GLY A 55 -9.13 6.06 9.36
CA GLY A 55 -7.78 6.41 8.93
C GLY A 55 -7.76 7.21 7.61
N LEU A 56 -8.59 6.85 6.64
CA LEU A 56 -8.72 7.61 5.38
C LEU A 56 -9.25 9.03 5.62
N ALA A 57 -10.16 9.21 6.58
CA ALA A 57 -10.61 10.53 6.98
C ALA A 57 -9.51 11.37 7.64
N ALA A 58 -8.64 10.75 8.46
CA ALA A 58 -7.45 11.41 9.00
C ALA A 58 -6.47 11.84 7.90
N VAL A 59 -6.22 10.97 6.90
CA VAL A 59 -5.39 11.31 5.73
C VAL A 59 -5.94 12.54 5.02
N GLN A 60 -7.24 12.57 4.73
CA GLN A 60 -7.86 13.71 4.07
C GLN A 60 -7.76 15.00 4.91
N ALA A 61 -8.00 14.89 6.21
CA ALA A 61 -7.96 16.04 7.12
C ALA A 61 -6.56 16.66 7.22
N GLU A 62 -5.51 15.83 7.29
CA GLU A 62 -4.15 16.31 7.52
C GLU A 62 -3.41 16.66 6.22
N THR A 63 -3.67 15.93 5.12
CA THR A 63 -2.92 16.10 3.85
C THR A 63 -3.70 16.87 2.79
N GLY A 64 -5.02 16.99 2.93
CA GLY A 64 -5.92 17.51 1.91
C GLY A 64 -6.16 16.54 0.74
N PHE A 65 -5.58 15.33 0.74
CA PHE A 65 -5.72 14.35 -0.33
C PHE A 65 -6.88 13.38 -0.04
N ASP A 66 -7.91 13.40 -0.89
CA ASP A 66 -9.06 12.50 -0.78
C ASP A 66 -8.75 11.11 -1.39
N LEU A 67 -7.97 10.30 -0.66
CA LEU A 67 -7.67 8.94 -1.10
C LEU A 67 -8.92 8.07 -1.19
N ALA A 68 -9.89 8.26 -0.30
CA ALA A 68 -11.14 7.49 -0.32
C ALA A 68 -11.96 7.75 -1.58
N GLY A 69 -12.13 9.02 -1.97
CA GLY A 69 -12.88 9.41 -3.14
C GLY A 69 -12.18 9.13 -4.48
N GLN A 70 -10.85 9.08 -4.48
CA GLN A 70 -10.06 8.84 -5.69
C GLN A 70 -9.72 7.37 -5.94
N ALA A 71 -9.80 6.50 -4.91
CA ALA A 71 -9.42 5.11 -5.04
C ALA A 71 -10.37 4.33 -5.96
N PHE A 72 -9.78 3.56 -6.88
CA PHE A 72 -10.53 2.67 -7.78
C PHE A 72 -11.33 1.61 -7.03
N PHE A 73 -10.82 1.13 -5.90
CA PHE A 73 -11.53 0.33 -4.91
C PHE A 73 -10.97 0.54 -3.52
N LEU A 74 -11.82 0.29 -2.51
CA LEU A 74 -11.46 0.21 -1.11
C LEU A 74 -11.78 -1.22 -0.61
N TRP A 75 -10.76 -1.99 -0.33
CA TRP A 75 -10.86 -3.35 0.18
C TRP A 75 -10.34 -3.44 1.60
N ASP A 76 -11.21 -3.83 2.50
CA ASP A 76 -10.92 -4.13 3.89
C ASP A 76 -10.63 -5.62 4.11
N ARG A 77 -10.58 -6.03 5.37
CA ARG A 77 -10.39 -7.42 5.82
C ARG A 77 -11.33 -8.42 5.16
N SER A 78 -12.56 -8.03 4.82
CA SER A 78 -13.53 -8.93 4.16
C SER A 78 -13.04 -9.43 2.79
N ARG A 79 -12.08 -8.72 2.21
CA ARG A 79 -11.42 -9.10 0.96
C ARG A 79 -10.10 -9.83 1.16
N CYS A 80 -9.65 -10.02 2.39
CA CYS A 80 -8.53 -10.90 2.72
C CYS A 80 -8.96 -12.37 2.77
N SER A 81 -8.01 -13.26 2.95
CA SER A 81 -8.24 -14.69 3.18
C SER A 81 -7.44 -15.11 4.40
N LEU A 82 -7.99 -16.02 5.20
CA LEU A 82 -7.24 -16.62 6.29
C LEU A 82 -6.22 -17.62 5.71
N ARG A 83 -5.04 -17.61 6.27
CA ARG A 83 -3.97 -18.55 5.98
C ARG A 83 -3.39 -19.04 7.30
N ARG A 84 -3.09 -20.34 7.37
CA ARG A 84 -2.32 -20.87 8.48
C ARG A 84 -0.86 -20.46 8.33
N LEU A 85 -0.31 -19.88 9.38
CA LEU A 85 1.08 -19.46 9.50
C LEU A 85 1.97 -20.63 9.90
N GLU A 86 3.29 -20.44 9.84
CA GLU A 86 4.27 -21.49 10.18
C GLU A 86 4.24 -21.88 11.68
N ASP A 87 3.90 -20.93 12.55
CA ASP A 87 3.67 -21.16 13.99
C ASP A 87 2.35 -21.87 14.32
N GLY A 88 1.52 -22.13 13.31
CA GLY A 88 0.23 -22.80 13.44
C GLY A 88 -0.97 -21.87 13.65
N GLU A 89 -0.73 -20.60 13.92
CA GLU A 89 -1.76 -19.56 14.02
C GLU A 89 -2.35 -19.22 12.65
N TYR A 90 -3.45 -18.44 12.65
CA TYR A 90 -4.08 -17.97 11.43
C TYR A 90 -3.86 -16.47 11.25
N GLY A 91 -3.31 -16.08 10.11
CA GLY A 91 -3.14 -14.69 9.71
C GLY A 91 -3.96 -14.32 8.47
N TRP A 92 -4.26 -13.04 8.35
CA TRP A 92 -4.86 -12.50 7.15
C TRP A 92 -3.80 -12.33 6.06
N HIS A 93 -4.16 -12.60 4.80
CA HIS A 93 -3.29 -12.30 3.67
C HIS A 93 -4.11 -11.79 2.48
N LYS A 94 -3.44 -11.12 1.55
CA LYS A 94 -4.01 -10.45 0.38
C LYS A 94 -3.74 -11.30 -0.88
N PRO A 95 -4.61 -12.26 -1.24
CA PRO A 95 -4.33 -13.15 -2.36
C PRO A 95 -4.42 -12.41 -3.70
N ALA A 96 -3.29 -12.18 -4.37
CA ALA A 96 -3.20 -11.44 -5.63
C ALA A 96 -4.05 -12.02 -6.78
N ARG A 97 -4.55 -13.28 -6.62
CA ARG A 97 -5.54 -13.84 -7.55
C ARG A 97 -6.82 -12.99 -7.66
N LYS A 98 -7.14 -12.18 -6.65
CA LYS A 98 -8.29 -11.27 -6.66
C LYS A 98 -8.16 -10.14 -7.69
N PHE A 99 -6.96 -9.80 -8.10
CA PHE A 99 -6.72 -8.88 -9.23
C PHE A 99 -7.19 -9.44 -10.57
N ARG A 100 -7.54 -10.74 -10.63
CA ARG A 100 -8.14 -11.37 -11.83
C ARG A 100 -9.65 -11.15 -11.96
N ALA A 101 -10.29 -10.43 -11.03
CA ALA A 101 -11.70 -10.09 -11.14
C ALA A 101 -11.96 -9.38 -12.48
N GLY A 102 -13.07 -9.74 -13.16
CA GLY A 102 -13.34 -9.29 -14.52
C GLY A 102 -13.34 -7.77 -14.68
N TRP A 103 -13.91 -7.05 -13.70
CA TRP A 103 -13.97 -5.59 -13.70
C TRP A 103 -12.59 -4.91 -13.50
N ILE A 104 -11.66 -5.56 -12.78
CA ILE A 104 -10.26 -5.08 -12.67
C ILE A 104 -9.54 -5.33 -13.99
N ARG A 105 -9.64 -6.56 -14.53
CA ARG A 105 -8.96 -6.95 -15.77
C ARG A 105 -9.43 -6.16 -17.00
N ALA A 106 -10.67 -5.69 -16.98
CA ALA A 106 -11.20 -4.85 -18.06
C ALA A 106 -10.47 -3.51 -18.17
N ARG A 107 -9.86 -3.03 -17.07
CA ARG A 107 -9.18 -1.74 -17.02
C ARG A 107 -7.65 -1.85 -16.84
N TYR A 108 -7.19 -2.86 -16.08
CA TYR A 108 -5.77 -3.02 -15.76
C TYR A 108 -5.28 -4.41 -16.15
N PRO A 109 -4.36 -4.52 -17.12
CA PRO A 109 -3.63 -5.75 -17.35
C PRO A 109 -2.82 -6.09 -16.09
N ARG A 110 -2.65 -7.38 -15.84
CA ARG A 110 -1.99 -7.88 -14.62
C ARG A 110 -0.57 -7.33 -14.46
N GLU A 111 0.11 -7.13 -15.56
CA GLU A 111 1.48 -6.63 -15.65
C GLU A 111 1.58 -5.17 -15.15
N ARG A 112 0.48 -4.44 -15.15
CA ARG A 112 0.39 -3.03 -14.76
C ARG A 112 -0.18 -2.81 -13.36
N ILE A 113 -0.20 -3.84 -12.50
CA ILE A 113 -0.69 -3.75 -11.12
C ILE A 113 0.49 -3.93 -10.17
N LEU A 114 0.73 -2.94 -9.31
CA LEU A 114 1.64 -3.00 -8.17
C LEU A 114 0.87 -2.92 -6.85
N ALA A 115 1.51 -3.38 -5.80
CA ALA A 115 1.07 -3.21 -4.42
C ALA A 115 2.25 -2.69 -3.58
N LEU A 116 2.01 -1.67 -2.78
CA LEU A 116 2.92 -1.17 -1.74
C LEU A 116 2.42 -1.72 -0.41
N ASP A 117 3.24 -2.52 0.28
CA ASP A 117 2.85 -3.24 1.51
C ASP A 117 4.11 -3.54 2.32
N ASP A 118 4.04 -3.49 3.65
CA ASP A 118 5.16 -3.79 4.54
C ASP A 118 5.28 -5.30 4.81
N VAL A 119 4.16 -6.05 4.67
CA VAL A 119 4.08 -7.49 4.96
C VAL A 119 4.25 -8.32 3.69
N ALA A 120 5.44 -8.90 3.49
CA ALA A 120 5.73 -9.72 2.30
C ALA A 120 4.80 -10.93 2.16
N GLU A 121 4.39 -11.52 3.28
CA GLU A 121 3.52 -12.69 3.38
C GLU A 121 2.13 -12.45 2.79
N ASN A 122 1.68 -11.21 2.70
CA ASN A 122 0.44 -10.82 2.04
C ASN A 122 0.42 -11.23 0.56
N TYR A 123 1.60 -11.26 -0.08
CA TYR A 123 1.74 -11.50 -1.53
C TYR A 123 2.53 -12.74 -1.91
N THR A 124 2.58 -13.78 -1.07
CA THR A 124 3.33 -15.02 -1.34
C THR A 124 3.03 -15.65 -2.70
N THR A 125 1.78 -15.57 -3.17
CA THR A 125 1.37 -16.06 -4.50
C THR A 125 1.34 -14.97 -5.57
N GLY A 126 1.72 -13.76 -5.24
CA GLY A 126 1.67 -12.57 -6.10
C GLY A 126 2.90 -11.69 -5.96
N TYR A 127 4.02 -12.26 -5.59
CA TYR A 127 5.27 -11.54 -5.27
C TYR A 127 5.69 -10.52 -6.35
N GLY A 128 5.48 -10.83 -7.62
CA GLY A 128 5.76 -9.88 -8.71
C GLY A 128 4.95 -8.58 -8.66
N HIS A 129 3.87 -8.51 -7.88
CA HIS A 129 3.13 -7.25 -7.67
C HIS A 129 3.72 -6.41 -6.53
N LEU A 130 4.47 -7.02 -5.60
CA LEU A 130 4.87 -6.38 -4.35
C LEU A 130 6.06 -5.42 -4.54
N VAL A 131 5.88 -4.20 -4.10
CA VAL A 131 6.94 -3.27 -3.69
C VAL A 131 6.90 -3.24 -2.17
N ARG A 132 7.85 -3.94 -1.52
CA ARG A 132 7.89 -4.02 -0.07
C ARG A 132 8.48 -2.74 0.50
N ILE A 133 7.75 -2.11 1.41
CA ILE A 133 8.23 -0.98 2.21
C ILE A 133 8.60 -1.43 3.63
N SER A 134 9.40 -0.66 4.35
CA SER A 134 9.68 -0.91 5.77
C SER A 134 8.44 -0.68 6.62
N VAL A 135 8.24 -1.52 7.63
CA VAL A 135 7.26 -1.28 8.70
C VAL A 135 7.53 0.09 9.34
N TRP A 136 6.47 0.86 9.59
CA TRP A 136 6.57 2.16 10.26
C TRP A 136 5.65 2.21 11.48
N THR A 137 6.20 2.57 12.62
CA THR A 137 5.50 2.64 13.91
C THR A 137 5.72 3.98 14.62
N GLY A 138 5.82 5.07 13.85
CA GLY A 138 5.88 6.42 14.42
C GLY A 138 7.24 7.10 14.37
N GLN A 139 8.24 6.57 13.66
CA GLN A 139 9.57 7.18 13.53
C GLN A 139 9.48 8.51 12.76
N PRO A 140 9.83 9.67 13.35
CA PRO A 140 9.64 10.97 12.72
C PRO A 140 10.62 11.24 11.54
N ASP A 141 11.77 10.58 11.54
CA ASP A 141 12.82 10.74 10.53
C ASP A 141 12.66 9.77 9.35
N ASP A 142 11.53 9.02 9.27
CA ASP A 142 11.28 8.08 8.21
C ASP A 142 11.11 8.81 6.86
N ARG A 143 11.82 8.32 5.85
CA ARG A 143 11.76 8.84 4.47
C ARG A 143 11.32 7.78 3.45
N ALA A 144 10.81 6.65 3.90
CA ALA A 144 10.53 5.54 3.00
C ALA A 144 9.42 5.86 1.99
N LEU A 145 8.43 6.70 2.33
CA LEU A 145 7.42 7.13 1.36
C LEU A 145 7.99 8.07 0.29
N GLU A 146 8.93 8.94 0.65
CA GLU A 146 9.63 9.79 -0.33
C GLU A 146 10.47 8.94 -1.30
N ASP A 147 11.21 7.97 -0.76
CA ASP A 147 11.98 7.02 -1.57
C ASP A 147 11.07 6.15 -2.45
N ALA A 148 9.92 5.70 -1.90
CA ALA A 148 8.94 4.92 -2.63
C ALA A 148 8.30 5.72 -3.77
N ALA A 149 7.97 6.99 -3.55
CA ALA A 149 7.45 7.86 -4.60
C ALA A 149 8.44 7.96 -5.78
N ARG A 150 9.72 8.28 -5.49
CA ARG A 150 10.76 8.35 -6.52
C ARG A 150 10.91 7.05 -7.30
N TYR A 151 10.94 5.92 -6.60
CA TYR A 151 11.04 4.61 -7.24
C TYR A 151 9.83 4.30 -8.11
N LEU A 152 8.60 4.45 -7.58
CA LEU A 152 7.38 4.15 -8.30
C LEU A 152 7.22 5.03 -9.55
N VAL A 153 7.54 6.32 -9.45
CA VAL A 153 7.53 7.23 -10.60
C VAL A 153 8.55 6.78 -11.65
N SER A 154 9.78 6.40 -11.24
CA SER A 154 10.83 5.99 -12.18
C SER A 154 10.51 4.74 -12.99
N ILE A 155 9.60 3.89 -12.50
CA ILE A 155 9.19 2.64 -13.19
C ILE A 155 7.78 2.74 -13.81
N ALA A 156 7.13 3.90 -13.72
CA ALA A 156 5.71 4.02 -14.09
C ALA A 156 5.42 3.65 -15.55
N ASP A 157 6.35 3.91 -16.46
CA ASP A 157 6.20 3.66 -17.90
C ASP A 157 6.63 2.25 -18.34
N GLU A 158 7.19 1.45 -17.43
CA GLU A 158 7.63 0.10 -17.76
C GLU A 158 6.45 -0.79 -18.18
N PRO A 159 6.53 -1.51 -19.29
CA PRO A 159 5.41 -2.28 -19.84
C PRO A 159 4.98 -3.44 -18.94
N ASP A 160 5.93 -4.07 -18.24
CA ASP A 160 5.69 -5.16 -17.29
C ASP A 160 6.34 -4.85 -15.92
N LEU A 161 5.56 -4.21 -15.06
CA LEU A 161 5.99 -3.88 -13.70
C LEU A 161 6.26 -5.12 -12.83
N ARG A 162 5.66 -6.26 -13.17
CA ARG A 162 5.83 -7.51 -12.41
C ARG A 162 7.14 -8.22 -12.71
N ALA A 163 7.68 -8.02 -13.89
CA ALA A 163 8.97 -8.59 -14.30
C ALA A 163 10.16 -7.90 -13.62
N LEU A 164 9.97 -6.68 -13.13
CA LEU A 164 11.04 -5.92 -12.48
C LEU A 164 11.50 -6.59 -11.18
N GLU A 165 12.82 -6.58 -10.93
CA GLU A 165 13.38 -6.91 -9.62
C GLU A 165 13.15 -5.74 -8.66
N LYS A 166 12.30 -5.96 -7.66
CA LYS A 166 11.90 -4.95 -6.66
C LYS A 166 12.55 -5.12 -5.30
N ARG A 167 13.34 -6.17 -5.09
CA ARG A 167 14.13 -6.30 -3.86
C ARG A 167 15.24 -5.25 -3.83
N GLY A 168 15.42 -4.61 -2.68
CA GLY A 168 16.44 -3.57 -2.51
C GLY A 168 16.20 -2.29 -3.32
N TRP A 169 14.96 -2.02 -3.72
CA TRP A 169 14.59 -0.80 -4.44
C TRP A 169 14.99 0.47 -3.67
N SER A 170 14.85 0.47 -2.34
CA SER A 170 15.18 1.62 -1.48
C SER A 170 16.65 2.03 -1.51
N GLY A 171 17.56 1.10 -1.81
CA GLY A 171 18.99 1.41 -1.98
C GLY A 171 19.33 2.01 -3.34
N ARG A 172 18.44 1.85 -4.34
CA ARG A 172 18.68 2.34 -5.72
C ARG A 172 18.25 3.79 -5.94
N THR A 173 17.49 4.35 -5.01
CA THR A 173 16.93 5.72 -5.10
C THR A 173 17.77 6.76 -4.39
N ARG A 174 18.79 6.35 -3.62
CA ARG A 174 19.73 7.30 -2.98
C ARG A 174 20.82 7.66 -3.98
N PRO A 175 21.01 8.95 -4.35
CA PRO A 175 22.18 9.36 -5.08
C PRO A 175 23.41 9.02 -4.22
N GLU A 176 24.41 8.40 -4.84
CA GLU A 176 25.72 8.25 -4.23
C GLU A 176 26.22 9.68 -3.92
N GLY A 177 26.32 10.01 -2.61
CA GLY A 177 26.81 11.30 -2.12
C GLY A 177 28.32 11.44 -2.22
#